data_7478459472ec27d5c2d02872e87b3828
#
_entry.id   7478459472ec27d5c2d02872e87b3828
#
_cell.length_a   1.000
_cell.length_b   1.000
_cell.length_c   1.000
_cell.angle_alpha   90.00
_cell.angle_beta   90.00
_cell.angle_gamma   90.00
#
_symmetry.space_group_name_H-M   'P 1'
#
loop_
_entity.id
_entity.type
_entity.pdbx_description
1 polymer ?
#
loop_
_entity_poly.entity_id
_entity_poly.type
_entity_poly.pdbx_seq_one_letter_code
_entity_poly.pdbx_strand_id
1 'polypeptide(L)'
;MSSESSIYILGIESSCDDTSAAVLKNDVLLSNVTASQAVHEAYGGVVPELASRAHQQNVVPVVDQALKRAGITKEQLSAVAFTRGPGLMGSLLVGVSFAKGFARSLGIPLIDVNHLQGHVMAHFIREPESQDQPEKPINQIPPLPFICLLVSGGNSQIVKVNAYTDMEVLGQTIDDAAGEAIDKCSKVMGLGYPGGPIIDRLARQGNPKAYQFAEPQIPGYDYSFSGLKTSFLYNMRKWIEEEPDFIERHKEDIAASLEWTIVDILMKKLRKAVKDTGIKHVAVAGGVSANNGLRNAFHDHARRYGWTIYIPKFSYTTDNAAMIGVVGYYKYLDKEFCSIDAPAFSKVTFK
;
A
#
# COMPACT_ATOMS: atom_id res chain seq x y z
N MET A 1 -29.73 27.90 -0.47
CA MET A 1 -28.70 26.87 -0.39
C MET A 1 -28.20 26.63 -1.80
N SER A 2 -27.02 27.14 -2.16
CA SER A 2 -26.39 26.85 -3.44
C SER A 2 -26.09 25.36 -3.47
N SER A 3 -26.62 24.60 -4.41
CA SER A 3 -26.22 23.22 -4.67
C SER A 3 -24.73 23.25 -5.03
N GLU A 4 -23.86 22.93 -4.06
CA GLU A 4 -22.48 22.64 -4.39
C GLU A 4 -22.49 21.54 -5.45
N SER A 5 -21.94 21.85 -6.62
CA SER A 5 -21.86 20.89 -7.72
C SER A 5 -21.01 19.71 -7.25
N SER A 6 -21.56 18.50 -7.33
CA SER A 6 -20.83 17.27 -6.99
C SER A 6 -19.58 17.14 -7.86
N ILE A 7 -18.45 16.86 -7.24
CA ILE A 7 -17.15 16.62 -7.91
C ILE A 7 -17.01 15.12 -8.13
N TYR A 8 -16.84 14.69 -9.39
CA TYR A 8 -16.61 13.30 -9.75
C TYR A 8 -15.16 13.11 -10.20
N ILE A 9 -14.40 12.30 -9.49
CA ILE A 9 -13.01 11.99 -9.81
C ILE A 9 -12.90 10.55 -10.30
N LEU A 10 -12.31 10.37 -11.49
CA LEU A 10 -11.84 9.06 -11.95
C LEU A 10 -10.40 8.85 -11.48
N GLY A 11 -10.17 7.88 -10.60
CA GLY A 11 -8.84 7.42 -10.21
C GLY A 11 -8.37 6.28 -11.12
N ILE A 12 -7.09 6.28 -11.51
CA ILE A 12 -6.44 5.22 -12.31
C ILE A 12 -5.13 4.81 -11.64
N GLU A 13 -5.01 3.51 -11.35
CA GLU A 13 -3.81 2.89 -10.76
C GLU A 13 -3.25 1.83 -11.70
N SER A 14 -1.95 1.92 -12.01
CA SER A 14 -1.23 0.97 -12.85
C SER A 14 0.27 0.88 -12.52
N SER A 15 0.65 1.09 -11.25
CA SER A 15 2.07 1.22 -10.89
C SER A 15 2.86 -0.09 -10.88
N CYS A 16 2.20 -1.23 -10.74
CA CYS A 16 2.83 -2.55 -10.63
C CYS A 16 2.18 -3.57 -11.58
N ASP A 17 1.39 -4.49 -11.07
CA ASP A 17 0.72 -5.56 -11.83
C ASP A 17 -0.81 -5.45 -11.82
N ASP A 18 -1.40 -4.74 -10.88
CA ASP A 18 -2.83 -4.51 -10.85
C ASP A 18 -3.26 -3.30 -11.71
N THR A 19 -4.25 -3.51 -12.59
CA THR A 19 -4.92 -2.42 -13.32
C THR A 19 -6.20 -2.06 -12.60
N SER A 20 -6.30 -0.84 -12.06
CA SER A 20 -7.46 -0.43 -11.28
C SER A 20 -8.02 0.91 -11.74
N ALA A 21 -9.36 1.04 -11.69
CA ALA A 21 -10.07 2.30 -11.87
C ALA A 21 -11.17 2.46 -10.81
N ALA A 22 -11.33 3.66 -10.29
CA ALA A 22 -12.34 3.99 -9.28
C ALA A 22 -13.01 5.32 -9.60
N VAL A 23 -14.27 5.43 -9.22
CA VAL A 23 -15.03 6.69 -9.30
C VAL A 23 -15.39 7.12 -7.89
N LEU A 24 -15.03 8.35 -7.55
CA LEU A 24 -15.45 9.02 -6.32
C LEU A 24 -16.40 10.17 -6.64
N LYS A 25 -17.40 10.34 -5.78
CA LYS A 25 -18.22 11.56 -5.69
C LYS A 25 -17.81 12.30 -4.43
N ASN A 26 -17.10 13.41 -4.60
CA ASN A 26 -16.35 14.05 -3.52
C ASN A 26 -15.34 13.04 -2.90
N ASP A 27 -15.39 12.81 -1.60
CA ASP A 27 -14.57 11.80 -0.88
C ASP A 27 -15.28 10.44 -0.72
N VAL A 28 -16.48 10.27 -1.32
CA VAL A 28 -17.27 9.03 -1.23
C VAL A 28 -17.00 8.14 -2.43
N LEU A 29 -16.58 6.91 -2.17
CA LEU A 29 -16.33 5.90 -3.19
C LEU A 29 -17.64 5.37 -3.79
N LEU A 30 -17.82 5.52 -5.10
CA LEU A 30 -18.95 4.94 -5.83
C LEU A 30 -18.63 3.59 -6.46
N SER A 31 -17.39 3.44 -6.93
CA SER A 31 -16.91 2.19 -7.52
C SER A 31 -15.40 2.06 -7.42
N ASN A 32 -14.91 0.83 -7.28
CA ASN A 32 -13.50 0.47 -7.40
C ASN A 32 -13.42 -0.89 -8.11
N VAL A 33 -12.75 -0.93 -9.25
CA VAL A 33 -12.63 -2.11 -10.11
C VAL A 33 -11.17 -2.40 -10.33
N THR A 34 -10.74 -3.62 -10.02
CA THR A 34 -9.34 -4.06 -10.19
C THR A 34 -9.31 -5.32 -11.05
N ALA A 35 -8.41 -5.34 -12.01
CA ALA A 35 -8.03 -6.51 -12.78
C ALA A 35 -6.62 -6.93 -12.37
N SER A 36 -6.53 -8.01 -11.59
CA SER A 36 -5.27 -8.57 -11.11
C SER A 36 -4.65 -9.54 -12.11
N GLN A 37 -3.34 -9.70 -12.06
CA GLN A 37 -2.56 -10.49 -13.00
C GLN A 37 -1.94 -11.73 -12.34
N ALA A 38 -2.72 -12.80 -12.17
CA ALA A 38 -2.28 -14.06 -11.55
C ALA A 38 -1.10 -14.75 -12.28
N VAL A 39 -0.81 -14.35 -13.52
CA VAL A 39 0.31 -14.92 -14.30
C VAL A 39 1.66 -14.78 -13.59
N HIS A 40 1.84 -13.76 -12.77
CA HIS A 40 3.10 -13.48 -12.06
C HIS A 40 3.45 -14.50 -10.97
N GLU A 41 2.45 -15.23 -10.45
CA GLU A 41 2.65 -16.30 -9.47
C GLU A 41 3.55 -17.41 -10.05
N ALA A 42 3.35 -17.76 -11.32
CA ALA A 42 4.12 -18.79 -12.02
C ALA A 42 5.62 -18.42 -12.18
N TYR A 43 5.95 -17.12 -12.14
CA TYR A 43 7.33 -16.63 -12.26
C TYR A 43 7.99 -16.32 -10.90
N GLY A 44 7.24 -16.45 -9.80
CA GLY A 44 7.73 -16.14 -8.46
C GLY A 44 8.04 -14.66 -8.25
N GLY A 45 7.29 -13.77 -8.93
CA GLY A 45 7.39 -12.32 -8.85
C GLY A 45 6.93 -11.62 -10.12
N VAL A 46 6.74 -10.29 -10.04
CA VAL A 46 6.24 -9.50 -11.16
C VAL A 46 7.24 -9.46 -12.31
N VAL A 47 6.78 -9.78 -13.53
CA VAL A 47 7.53 -9.65 -14.78
C VAL A 47 7.10 -8.35 -15.47
N PRO A 48 7.94 -7.28 -15.50
CA PRO A 48 7.51 -5.94 -15.91
C PRO A 48 6.93 -5.85 -17.32
N GLU A 49 7.44 -6.64 -18.26
CA GLU A 49 6.94 -6.66 -19.64
C GLU A 49 5.53 -7.28 -19.72
N LEU A 50 5.28 -8.36 -19.00
CA LEU A 50 3.95 -8.99 -18.95
C LEU A 50 2.96 -8.04 -18.26
N ALA A 51 3.38 -7.39 -17.17
CA ALA A 51 2.56 -6.42 -16.47
C ALA A 51 2.11 -5.28 -17.39
N SER A 52 3.04 -4.65 -18.12
CA SER A 52 2.70 -3.55 -19.03
C SER A 52 1.76 -3.96 -20.16
N ARG A 53 1.92 -5.16 -20.74
CA ARG A 53 1.01 -5.70 -21.76
C ARG A 53 -0.39 -5.95 -21.22
N ALA A 54 -0.52 -6.48 -20.01
CA ALA A 54 -1.80 -6.69 -19.38
C ALA A 54 -2.51 -5.36 -19.05
N HIS A 55 -1.79 -4.33 -18.61
CA HIS A 55 -2.35 -2.99 -18.44
C HIS A 55 -2.95 -2.44 -19.73
N GLN A 56 -2.28 -2.60 -20.87
CA GLN A 56 -2.81 -2.17 -22.17
C GLN A 56 -4.15 -2.83 -22.53
N GLN A 57 -4.30 -4.10 -22.17
CA GLN A 57 -5.55 -4.84 -22.42
C GLN A 57 -6.65 -4.45 -21.43
N ASN A 58 -6.28 -4.16 -20.17
CA ASN A 58 -7.22 -4.04 -19.06
C ASN A 58 -7.70 -2.60 -18.82
N VAL A 59 -6.92 -1.57 -19.12
CA VAL A 59 -7.24 -0.18 -18.73
C VAL A 59 -8.58 0.32 -19.24
N VAL A 60 -8.92 0.04 -20.50
CA VAL A 60 -10.19 0.47 -21.11
C VAL A 60 -11.38 -0.26 -20.48
N PRO A 61 -11.43 -1.62 -20.42
CA PRO A 61 -12.58 -2.31 -19.81
C PRO A 61 -12.71 -2.04 -18.31
N VAL A 62 -11.61 -1.83 -17.57
CA VAL A 62 -11.65 -1.51 -16.14
C VAL A 62 -12.27 -0.13 -15.91
N VAL A 63 -11.88 0.88 -16.69
CA VAL A 63 -12.48 2.23 -16.63
C VAL A 63 -13.96 2.21 -17.02
N ASP A 64 -14.33 1.50 -18.11
CA ASP A 64 -15.74 1.35 -18.52
C ASP A 64 -16.59 0.73 -17.40
N GLN A 65 -16.08 -0.34 -16.77
CA GLN A 65 -16.75 -0.99 -15.65
C GLN A 65 -16.85 -0.09 -14.41
N ALA A 66 -15.83 0.70 -14.12
CA ALA A 66 -15.86 1.64 -13.00
C ALA A 66 -16.95 2.70 -13.19
N LEU A 67 -17.06 3.30 -14.36
CA LEU A 67 -18.12 4.25 -14.69
C LEU A 67 -19.52 3.63 -14.62
N LYS A 68 -19.70 2.44 -15.21
CA LYS A 68 -20.98 1.70 -15.16
C LYS A 68 -21.42 1.37 -13.74
N ARG A 69 -20.51 0.87 -12.90
CA ARG A 69 -20.82 0.55 -11.50
C ARG A 69 -21.10 1.80 -10.66
N ALA A 70 -20.46 2.92 -10.99
CA ALA A 70 -20.73 4.21 -10.34
C ALA A 70 -22.08 4.82 -10.79
N GLY A 71 -22.69 4.31 -11.86
CA GLY A 71 -23.94 4.83 -12.41
C GLY A 71 -23.80 6.21 -13.05
N ILE A 72 -22.60 6.56 -13.57
CA ILE A 72 -22.34 7.85 -14.23
C ILE A 72 -21.81 7.65 -15.66
N THR A 73 -21.92 8.71 -16.46
CA THR A 73 -21.26 8.79 -17.76
C THR A 73 -19.93 9.53 -17.66
N LYS A 74 -19.07 9.36 -18.65
CA LYS A 74 -17.74 10.03 -18.66
C LYS A 74 -17.83 11.56 -18.72
N GLU A 75 -18.92 12.10 -19.28
CA GLU A 75 -19.18 13.54 -19.39
C GLU A 75 -19.47 14.20 -18.02
N GLN A 76 -19.82 13.41 -17.01
CA GLN A 76 -20.05 13.90 -15.64
C GLN A 76 -18.76 14.02 -14.82
N LEU A 77 -17.64 13.50 -15.33
CA LEU A 77 -16.36 13.58 -14.63
C LEU A 77 -15.85 15.02 -14.52
N SER A 78 -15.36 15.38 -13.34
CA SER A 78 -14.75 16.69 -13.07
C SER A 78 -13.24 16.68 -13.31
N ALA A 79 -12.56 15.54 -13.10
CA ALA A 79 -11.13 15.38 -13.35
C ALA A 79 -10.75 13.89 -13.46
N VAL A 80 -9.53 13.64 -13.99
CA VAL A 80 -8.88 12.33 -13.99
C VAL A 80 -7.64 12.40 -13.10
N ALA A 81 -7.61 11.58 -12.05
CA ALA A 81 -6.44 11.37 -11.19
C ALA A 81 -5.74 10.08 -11.61
N PHE A 82 -4.43 10.08 -11.69
CA PHE A 82 -3.66 8.92 -12.13
C PHE A 82 -2.36 8.77 -11.35
N THR A 83 -1.91 7.55 -11.18
CA THR A 83 -0.61 7.27 -10.57
C THR A 83 0.51 7.67 -11.51
N ARG A 84 1.27 8.70 -11.11
CA ARG A 84 2.43 9.17 -11.85
C ARG A 84 3.70 8.38 -11.51
N GLY A 85 3.75 7.83 -10.30
CA GLY A 85 4.84 7.05 -9.72
C GLY A 85 4.85 7.13 -8.19
N PRO A 86 5.76 6.40 -7.51
CA PRO A 86 6.71 5.43 -8.08
C PRO A 86 6.04 4.16 -8.59
N GLY A 87 6.78 3.35 -9.39
CA GLY A 87 6.30 2.08 -9.91
C GLY A 87 7.13 1.55 -11.09
N LEU A 88 6.66 0.48 -11.70
CA LEU A 88 7.27 -0.10 -12.89
C LEU A 88 7.02 0.82 -14.09
N MET A 89 8.10 1.30 -14.73
CA MET A 89 8.00 2.31 -15.78
C MET A 89 7.05 1.91 -16.92
N GLY A 90 7.11 0.66 -17.39
CA GLY A 90 6.24 0.17 -18.47
C GLY A 90 4.77 0.19 -18.08
N SER A 91 4.45 -0.22 -16.85
CA SER A 91 3.11 -0.22 -16.27
C SER A 91 2.58 1.21 -16.09
N LEU A 92 3.38 2.09 -15.49
CA LEU A 92 3.05 3.51 -15.31
C LEU A 92 2.74 4.20 -16.65
N LEU A 93 3.56 3.97 -17.69
CA LEU A 93 3.38 4.60 -19.00
C LEU A 93 2.02 4.28 -19.62
N VAL A 94 1.48 3.10 -19.39
CA VAL A 94 0.14 2.73 -19.89
C VAL A 94 -0.93 3.58 -19.22
N GLY A 95 -1.00 3.59 -17.87
CA GLY A 95 -2.01 4.37 -17.13
C GLY A 95 -1.87 5.87 -17.35
N VAL A 96 -0.64 6.39 -17.34
CA VAL A 96 -0.35 7.81 -17.59
C VAL A 96 -0.79 8.22 -18.99
N SER A 97 -0.47 7.44 -20.03
CA SER A 97 -0.84 7.76 -21.41
C SER A 97 -2.35 7.71 -21.61
N PHE A 98 -3.00 6.69 -21.04
CA PHE A 98 -4.46 6.57 -21.07
C PHE A 98 -5.12 7.77 -20.36
N ALA A 99 -4.72 8.09 -19.14
CA ALA A 99 -5.28 9.20 -18.36
C ALA A 99 -5.17 10.53 -19.11
N LYS A 100 -4.01 10.81 -19.71
CA LYS A 100 -3.76 12.02 -20.51
C LYS A 100 -4.68 12.09 -21.74
N GLY A 101 -4.75 11.02 -22.51
CA GLY A 101 -5.63 10.94 -23.69
C GLY A 101 -7.09 11.10 -23.32
N PHE A 102 -7.53 10.44 -22.25
CA PHE A 102 -8.90 10.45 -21.76
C PHE A 102 -9.31 11.84 -21.23
N ALA A 103 -8.53 12.44 -20.35
CA ALA A 103 -8.79 13.77 -19.81
C ALA A 103 -8.81 14.84 -20.92
N ARG A 104 -7.86 14.78 -21.87
CA ARG A 104 -7.81 15.68 -23.03
C ARG A 104 -9.04 15.57 -23.92
N SER A 105 -9.52 14.35 -24.15
CA SER A 105 -10.72 14.13 -24.99
C SER A 105 -11.99 14.72 -24.39
N LEU A 106 -12.06 14.83 -23.07
CA LEU A 106 -13.18 15.39 -22.33
C LEU A 106 -13.00 16.89 -22.00
N GLY A 107 -11.82 17.44 -22.19
CA GLY A 107 -11.50 18.82 -21.82
C GLY A 107 -11.50 19.08 -20.32
N ILE A 108 -11.21 18.06 -19.50
CA ILE A 108 -11.21 18.13 -18.04
C ILE A 108 -9.79 18.10 -17.46
N PRO A 109 -9.58 18.62 -16.22
CA PRO A 109 -8.29 18.61 -15.54
C PRO A 109 -7.68 17.23 -15.35
N LEU A 110 -6.34 17.21 -15.36
CA LEU A 110 -5.52 16.04 -15.09
C LEU A 110 -4.80 16.24 -13.76
N ILE A 111 -4.80 15.22 -12.90
CA ILE A 111 -4.22 15.28 -11.56
C ILE A 111 -3.24 14.12 -11.40
N ASP A 112 -1.97 14.45 -11.20
CA ASP A 112 -0.95 13.45 -10.89
C ASP A 112 -0.95 13.10 -9.40
N VAL A 113 -0.81 11.81 -9.11
CA VAL A 113 -0.81 11.28 -7.76
C VAL A 113 0.45 10.47 -7.50
N ASN A 114 1.08 10.70 -6.36
CA ASN A 114 2.12 9.83 -5.85
C ASN A 114 1.47 8.56 -5.26
N HIS A 115 1.87 7.39 -5.75
CA HIS A 115 1.35 6.09 -5.33
C HIS A 115 1.42 5.89 -3.81
N LEU A 116 2.55 6.28 -3.20
CA LEU A 116 2.75 6.13 -1.75
C LEU A 116 1.84 7.07 -0.95
N GLN A 117 1.60 8.29 -1.46
CA GLN A 117 0.60 9.21 -0.91
C GLN A 117 -0.80 8.57 -0.99
N GLY A 118 -1.11 7.88 -2.10
CA GLY A 118 -2.36 7.13 -2.25
C GLY A 118 -2.58 6.16 -1.09
N HIS A 119 -1.61 5.31 -0.79
CA HIS A 119 -1.71 4.37 0.34
C HIS A 119 -1.96 5.06 1.68
N VAL A 120 -1.26 6.15 1.98
CA VAL A 120 -1.48 6.92 3.21
C VAL A 120 -2.89 7.52 3.24
N MET A 121 -3.33 8.08 2.12
CA MET A 121 -4.65 8.73 2.00
C MET A 121 -5.83 7.74 1.88
N ALA A 122 -5.58 6.43 1.75
CA ALA A 122 -6.63 5.42 1.75
C ALA A 122 -7.50 5.44 3.03
N HIS A 123 -6.99 5.98 4.13
CA HIS A 123 -7.76 6.21 5.37
C HIS A 123 -8.87 7.25 5.22
N PHE A 124 -8.82 8.09 4.19
CA PHE A 124 -9.79 9.17 3.95
C PHE A 124 -10.90 8.78 2.97
N ILE A 125 -10.87 7.55 2.42
CA ILE A 125 -11.93 7.03 1.55
C ILE A 125 -13.18 6.81 2.41
N ARG A 126 -14.28 7.46 2.06
CA ARG A 126 -15.61 7.20 2.61
C ARG A 126 -16.37 6.26 1.72
N GLU A 127 -17.09 5.34 2.31
CA GLU A 127 -18.03 4.47 1.61
C GLU A 127 -19.44 5.04 1.72
N PRO A 128 -20.33 4.76 0.73
CA PRO A 128 -21.74 5.12 0.85
C PRO A 128 -22.34 4.53 2.13
N GLU A 129 -23.22 5.26 2.81
CA GLU A 129 -23.97 4.74 3.94
C GLU A 129 -24.79 3.53 3.49
N SER A 130 -24.54 2.38 4.09
CA SER A 130 -25.32 1.19 3.86
C SER A 130 -26.58 1.27 4.72
N GLN A 131 -27.76 1.16 4.11
CA GLN A 131 -29.04 1.12 4.81
C GLN A 131 -29.13 -0.08 5.78
N ASP A 132 -28.35 -1.14 5.56
CA ASP A 132 -28.36 -2.37 6.34
C ASP A 132 -27.45 -2.34 7.57
N GLN A 133 -26.59 -1.35 7.75
CA GLN A 133 -25.67 -1.24 8.87
C GLN A 133 -25.46 0.22 9.34
N PRO A 134 -26.51 0.87 9.88
CA PRO A 134 -26.42 2.27 10.31
C PRO A 134 -25.49 2.51 11.52
N GLU A 135 -25.09 1.47 12.25
CA GLU A 135 -24.33 1.60 13.50
C GLU A 135 -22.83 1.22 13.39
N LYS A 136 -22.34 0.78 12.24
CA LYS A 136 -20.87 0.61 12.09
C LYS A 136 -20.21 1.98 11.95
N PRO A 137 -19.22 2.31 12.79
CA PRO A 137 -18.50 3.56 12.63
C PRO A 137 -17.90 3.56 11.21
N ILE A 138 -18.30 4.56 10.42
CA ILE A 138 -17.59 5.02 9.24
C ILE A 138 -16.10 5.01 9.59
N ASN A 139 -15.23 4.49 8.72
CA ASN A 139 -13.79 4.44 8.95
C ASN A 139 -13.35 5.65 9.77
N GLN A 140 -12.77 5.40 10.95
CA GLN A 140 -12.25 6.52 11.74
C GLN A 140 -11.15 7.18 10.92
N ILE A 141 -11.42 8.40 10.45
CA ILE A 141 -10.45 9.18 9.70
C ILE A 141 -9.44 9.75 10.71
N PRO A 142 -8.13 9.54 10.51
CA PRO A 142 -7.14 10.10 11.40
C PRO A 142 -7.18 11.65 11.35
N PRO A 143 -7.23 12.34 12.52
CA PRO A 143 -7.10 13.78 12.54
C PRO A 143 -5.67 14.18 12.19
N LEU A 144 -5.51 15.32 11.53
CA LEU A 144 -4.21 15.89 11.20
C LEU A 144 -3.63 16.69 12.39
N PRO A 145 -2.33 16.62 12.70
CA PRO A 145 -1.36 15.72 12.09
C PRO A 145 -1.40 14.31 12.69
N PHE A 146 -0.98 13.29 11.91
CA PHE A 146 -0.80 11.92 12.38
C PHE A 146 0.50 11.27 11.86
N ILE A 147 0.91 10.15 12.47
CA ILE A 147 2.06 9.35 12.02
C ILE A 147 1.53 8.14 11.26
N CYS A 148 2.04 7.87 10.07
CA CYS A 148 1.70 6.69 9.29
C CYS A 148 2.92 5.78 9.10
N LEU A 149 2.79 4.50 9.46
CA LEU A 149 3.71 3.45 9.05
C LEU A 149 3.27 2.94 7.69
N LEU A 150 3.98 3.33 6.64
CA LEU A 150 3.74 2.89 5.27
C LEU A 150 4.65 1.70 4.97
N VAL A 151 4.07 0.51 4.78
CA VAL A 151 4.79 -0.75 4.53
C VAL A 151 4.15 -1.54 3.39
N SER A 152 4.95 -1.80 2.35
CA SER A 152 4.53 -2.52 1.15
C SER A 152 5.63 -3.47 0.67
N GLY A 153 5.44 -4.08 -0.50
CA GLY A 153 6.47 -4.90 -1.16
C GLY A 153 7.75 -4.10 -1.44
N GLY A 154 7.64 -2.85 -1.88
CA GLY A 154 8.78 -2.03 -2.27
C GLY A 154 9.13 -0.88 -1.32
N ASN A 155 8.35 -0.64 -0.26
CA ASN A 155 8.53 0.52 0.60
C ASN A 155 8.34 0.19 2.09
N SER A 156 9.17 0.80 2.93
CA SER A 156 9.01 0.79 4.40
C SER A 156 9.40 2.17 4.91
N GLN A 157 8.41 2.97 5.33
CA GLN A 157 8.60 4.37 5.70
C GLN A 157 7.76 4.74 6.92
N ILE A 158 8.26 5.68 7.70
CA ILE A 158 7.49 6.41 8.72
C ILE A 158 7.22 7.80 8.17
N VAL A 159 5.96 8.12 7.98
CA VAL A 159 5.50 9.38 7.38
C VAL A 159 4.74 10.18 8.42
N LYS A 160 5.09 11.45 8.61
CA LYS A 160 4.29 12.42 9.34
C LYS A 160 3.39 13.14 8.34
N VAL A 161 2.10 13.05 8.55
CA VAL A 161 1.09 13.67 7.70
C VAL A 161 0.62 14.96 8.36
N ASN A 162 1.01 16.10 7.82
CA ASN A 162 0.63 17.41 8.33
C ASN A 162 -0.68 17.92 7.72
N ALA A 163 -0.89 17.65 6.43
CA ALA A 163 -2.09 17.97 5.65
C ALA A 163 -2.30 16.90 4.56
N TYR A 164 -3.42 16.94 3.84
CA TYR A 164 -3.75 15.98 2.78
C TYR A 164 -2.70 15.92 1.67
N THR A 165 -2.02 17.03 1.40
CA THR A 165 -0.98 17.16 0.38
C THR A 165 0.42 17.43 0.97
N ASP A 166 0.54 17.58 2.30
CA ASP A 166 1.80 17.82 3.00
C ASP A 166 2.20 16.63 3.89
N MET A 167 3.22 15.90 3.45
CA MET A 167 3.71 14.69 4.08
C MET A 167 5.25 14.73 4.19
N GLU A 168 5.76 14.42 5.38
CA GLU A 168 7.18 14.39 5.70
C GLU A 168 7.64 12.96 6.00
N VAL A 169 8.65 12.45 5.30
CA VAL A 169 9.28 11.16 5.61
C VAL A 169 10.24 11.35 6.78
N LEU A 170 9.91 10.79 7.93
CA LEU A 170 10.77 10.81 9.12
C LEU A 170 11.89 9.77 9.04
N GLY A 171 11.62 8.61 8.45
CA GLY A 171 12.56 7.53 8.23
C GLY A 171 12.06 6.55 7.18
N GLN A 172 12.99 5.83 6.57
CA GLN A 172 12.71 4.88 5.49
C GLN A 172 13.70 3.73 5.49
N THR A 173 13.37 2.67 4.75
CA THR A 173 14.37 1.62 4.53
C THR A 173 15.53 2.12 3.68
N ILE A 174 16.75 1.73 4.06
CA ILE A 174 17.98 2.05 3.31
C ILE A 174 18.38 0.93 2.33
N ASP A 175 17.67 -0.20 2.38
CA ASP A 175 17.92 -1.38 1.54
C ASP A 175 16.58 -2.07 1.16
N ASP A 176 16.43 -3.37 1.42
CA ASP A 176 15.18 -4.08 1.13
C ASP A 176 14.00 -3.49 1.93
N ALA A 177 12.79 -3.51 1.38
CA ALA A 177 11.57 -3.22 2.13
C ALA A 177 11.11 -4.45 2.94
N ALA A 178 10.26 -4.24 3.95
CA ALA A 178 9.76 -5.32 4.79
C ALA A 178 9.02 -6.40 4.00
N GLY A 179 8.14 -6.02 3.06
CA GLY A 179 7.44 -6.97 2.20
C GLY A 179 8.38 -7.76 1.29
N GLU A 180 9.36 -7.09 0.69
CA GLU A 180 10.40 -7.73 -0.13
C GLU A 180 11.24 -8.72 0.70
N ALA A 181 11.57 -8.38 1.94
CA ALA A 181 12.27 -9.29 2.86
C ALA A 181 11.43 -10.53 3.18
N ILE A 182 10.12 -10.37 3.40
CA ILE A 182 9.19 -11.50 3.61
C ILE A 182 9.16 -12.40 2.37
N ASP A 183 9.00 -11.84 1.17
CA ASP A 183 8.94 -12.62 -0.08
C ASP A 183 10.24 -13.38 -0.35
N LYS A 184 11.38 -12.74 -0.12
CA LYS A 184 12.70 -13.39 -0.27
C LYS A 184 12.91 -14.52 0.73
N CYS A 185 12.51 -14.35 2.00
CA CYS A 185 12.58 -15.41 3.00
C CYS A 185 11.61 -16.55 2.69
N SER A 186 10.38 -16.24 2.26
CA SER A 186 9.40 -17.24 1.80
C SER A 186 9.95 -18.09 0.66
N LYS A 187 10.61 -17.45 -0.31
CA LYS A 187 11.28 -18.14 -1.42
C LYS A 187 12.40 -19.09 -0.95
N VAL A 188 13.19 -18.68 0.06
CA VAL A 188 14.21 -19.54 0.67
C VAL A 188 13.58 -20.78 1.34
N MET A 189 12.38 -20.64 1.91
CA MET A 189 11.61 -21.76 2.48
C MET A 189 10.90 -22.62 1.42
N GLY A 190 10.93 -22.26 0.14
CA GLY A 190 10.20 -22.98 -0.92
C GLY A 190 8.69 -22.78 -0.91
N LEU A 191 8.17 -21.71 -0.29
CA LEU A 191 6.75 -21.49 -0.04
C LEU A 191 5.99 -20.74 -1.17
N GLY A 192 6.67 -20.37 -2.24
CA GLY A 192 6.02 -19.68 -3.37
C GLY A 192 5.87 -18.16 -3.19
N TYR A 193 5.06 -17.53 -4.09
CA TYR A 193 4.84 -16.10 -4.19
C TYR A 193 3.33 -15.81 -4.39
N PRO A 194 2.77 -14.73 -3.81
CA PRO A 194 3.40 -13.82 -2.84
C PRO A 194 3.61 -14.46 -1.47
N GLY A 195 4.76 -14.20 -0.85
CA GLY A 195 5.17 -14.82 0.41
C GLY A 195 4.41 -14.28 1.63
N GLY A 196 4.03 -13.01 1.61
CA GLY A 196 3.38 -12.34 2.73
C GLY A 196 2.18 -13.09 3.31
N PRO A 197 1.13 -13.40 2.51
CA PRO A 197 -0.04 -14.15 2.99
C PRO A 197 0.29 -15.57 3.47
N ILE A 198 1.31 -16.21 2.90
CA ILE A 198 1.72 -17.57 3.27
C ILE A 198 2.40 -17.53 4.65
N ILE A 199 3.35 -16.64 4.84
CA ILE A 199 4.06 -16.44 6.13
C ILE A 199 3.06 -16.06 7.22
N ASP A 200 2.16 -15.10 7.00
CA ASP A 200 1.13 -14.70 7.97
C ASP A 200 0.24 -15.89 8.40
N ARG A 201 -0.15 -16.74 7.45
CA ARG A 201 -0.96 -17.94 7.75
C ARG A 201 -0.22 -18.94 8.60
N LEU A 202 1.05 -19.26 8.26
CA LEU A 202 1.88 -20.20 9.00
C LEU A 202 2.24 -19.66 10.38
N ALA A 203 2.58 -18.37 10.47
CA ALA A 203 2.99 -17.72 11.72
C ALA A 203 1.94 -17.80 12.83
N ARG A 204 0.65 -17.85 12.48
CA ARG A 204 -0.44 -18.01 13.47
C ARG A 204 -0.42 -19.35 14.22
N GLN A 205 0.29 -20.35 13.71
CA GLN A 205 0.33 -21.70 14.25
C GLN A 205 1.67 -21.99 14.94
N GLY A 206 2.68 -21.11 14.76
CA GLY A 206 4.03 -21.31 15.25
C GLY A 206 4.36 -20.50 16.51
N ASN A 207 5.53 -20.82 17.09
CA ASN A 207 6.10 -20.11 18.22
C ASN A 207 6.99 -18.96 17.71
N PRO A 208 6.64 -17.68 17.98
CA PRO A 208 7.41 -16.52 17.51
C PRO A 208 8.79 -16.36 18.16
N LYS A 209 9.13 -17.20 19.14
CA LYS A 209 10.40 -17.18 19.87
C LYS A 209 11.24 -18.45 19.67
N ALA A 210 10.82 -19.33 18.75
CA ALA A 210 11.54 -20.57 18.47
C ALA A 210 12.93 -20.31 17.86
N TYR A 211 13.02 -19.31 16.98
CA TYR A 211 14.25 -18.96 16.27
C TYR A 211 14.57 -17.47 16.40
N GLN A 212 15.87 -17.14 16.37
CA GLN A 212 16.34 -15.75 16.41
C GLN A 212 17.00 -15.39 15.08
N PHE A 213 16.60 -14.24 14.53
CA PHE A 213 17.20 -13.66 13.35
C PHE A 213 17.83 -12.31 13.67
N ALA A 214 18.79 -11.88 12.84
CA ALA A 214 19.51 -10.64 13.08
C ALA A 214 18.56 -9.42 12.96
N GLU A 215 18.70 -8.51 13.91
CA GLU A 215 18.06 -7.21 13.91
C GLU A 215 19.10 -6.12 13.59
N PRO A 216 19.07 -5.51 12.40
CA PRO A 216 20.02 -4.44 12.07
C PRO A 216 19.87 -3.23 12.99
N GLN A 217 20.99 -2.72 13.48
CA GLN A 217 21.03 -1.52 14.34
C GLN A 217 21.29 -0.28 13.47
N ILE A 218 20.22 0.38 13.05
CA ILE A 218 20.27 1.58 12.20
C ILE A 218 19.95 2.82 13.05
N PRO A 219 20.69 3.94 12.93
CA PRO A 219 20.38 5.18 13.64
C PRO A 219 19.03 5.79 13.22
N GLY A 220 18.54 6.72 14.03
CA GLY A 220 17.33 7.50 13.71
C GLY A 220 16.08 6.65 13.62
N TYR A 221 15.28 6.91 12.57
CA TYR A 221 14.01 6.22 12.27
C TYR A 221 14.13 5.29 11.04
N ASP A 222 15.30 5.22 10.41
CA ASP A 222 15.51 4.39 9.23
C ASP A 222 15.48 2.90 9.55
N TYR A 223 15.14 2.11 8.52
CA TYR A 223 15.08 0.65 8.58
C TYR A 223 16.18 0.02 7.74
N SER A 224 16.50 -1.24 8.04
CA SER A 224 17.26 -2.13 7.17
C SER A 224 16.73 -3.56 7.36
N PHE A 225 16.59 -4.30 6.25
CA PHE A 225 16.14 -5.70 6.26
C PHE A 225 17.13 -6.64 5.56
N SER A 226 18.18 -6.12 4.89
CA SER A 226 19.16 -6.96 4.18
C SER A 226 19.96 -7.86 5.13
N GLY A 227 20.30 -7.36 6.34
CA GLY A 227 20.96 -8.14 7.37
C GLY A 227 20.08 -9.27 7.91
N LEU A 228 18.78 -9.04 8.08
CA LEU A 228 17.80 -10.05 8.45
C LEU A 228 17.75 -11.18 7.39
N LYS A 229 17.59 -10.82 6.12
CA LYS A 229 17.56 -11.78 5.00
C LYS A 229 18.83 -12.64 4.96
N THR A 230 19.99 -12.02 5.12
CA THR A 230 21.29 -12.72 5.11
C THR A 230 21.39 -13.70 6.27
N SER A 231 21.03 -13.27 7.48
CA SER A 231 20.98 -14.12 8.68
C SER A 231 20.00 -15.30 8.49
N PHE A 232 18.82 -15.02 7.94
CA PHE A 232 17.82 -16.04 7.63
C PHE A 232 18.38 -17.10 6.68
N LEU A 233 18.98 -16.68 5.56
CA LEU A 233 19.55 -17.59 4.58
C LEU A 233 20.65 -18.50 5.15
N TYR A 234 21.57 -17.92 5.95
CA TYR A 234 22.64 -18.70 6.59
C TYR A 234 22.10 -19.70 7.61
N ASN A 235 21.13 -19.30 8.42
CA ASN A 235 20.50 -20.19 9.38
C ASN A 235 19.76 -21.34 8.68
N MET A 236 19.00 -21.07 7.62
CA MET A 236 18.30 -22.10 6.84
C MET A 236 19.30 -23.11 6.27
N ARG A 237 20.39 -22.67 5.66
CA ARG A 237 21.42 -23.56 5.11
C ARG A 237 22.00 -24.47 6.17
N LYS A 238 22.40 -23.90 7.30
CA LYS A 238 22.95 -24.64 8.43
C LYS A 238 21.98 -25.71 8.94
N TRP A 239 20.72 -25.34 9.18
CA TRP A 239 19.71 -26.25 9.74
C TRP A 239 19.32 -27.36 8.75
N ILE A 240 19.28 -27.06 7.44
CA ILE A 240 19.04 -28.10 6.41
C ILE A 240 20.22 -29.06 6.28
N GLU A 241 21.46 -28.59 6.47
CA GLU A 241 22.64 -29.47 6.51
C GLU A 241 22.59 -30.43 7.70
N GLU A 242 22.09 -29.99 8.86
CA GLU A 242 21.92 -30.81 10.08
C GLU A 242 20.68 -31.73 9.97
N GLU A 243 19.58 -31.26 9.38
CA GLU A 243 18.30 -31.95 9.25
C GLU A 243 17.66 -31.64 7.88
N PRO A 244 17.75 -32.51 6.87
CA PRO A 244 17.30 -32.21 5.50
C PRO A 244 15.82 -31.83 5.37
N ASP A 245 14.94 -32.32 6.25
CA ASP A 245 13.50 -32.02 6.29
C ASP A 245 13.15 -30.90 7.30
N PHE A 246 14.16 -30.14 7.78
CA PHE A 246 14.00 -29.09 8.79
C PHE A 246 12.90 -28.08 8.46
N ILE A 247 12.89 -27.54 7.25
CA ILE A 247 11.87 -26.55 6.87
C ILE A 247 10.46 -27.15 6.96
N GLU A 248 10.26 -28.35 6.44
CA GLU A 248 8.93 -28.99 6.44
C GLU A 248 8.41 -29.23 7.86
N ARG A 249 9.30 -29.60 8.79
CA ARG A 249 8.94 -29.88 10.18
C ARG A 249 8.78 -28.65 11.06
N HIS A 250 9.38 -27.52 10.68
CA HIS A 250 9.45 -26.31 11.51
C HIS A 250 8.92 -25.05 10.82
N LYS A 251 8.24 -25.18 9.68
CA LYS A 251 7.82 -24.04 8.85
C LYS A 251 6.93 -23.03 9.59
N GLU A 252 6.07 -23.49 10.49
CA GLU A 252 5.21 -22.64 11.30
C GLU A 252 6.04 -21.79 12.29
N ASP A 253 6.98 -22.41 12.98
CA ASP A 253 7.86 -21.74 13.96
C ASP A 253 8.84 -20.77 13.27
N ILE A 254 9.37 -21.19 12.10
CA ILE A 254 10.23 -20.32 11.28
C ILE A 254 9.45 -19.09 10.81
N ALA A 255 8.24 -19.30 10.28
CA ALA A 255 7.39 -18.21 9.82
C ALA A 255 7.00 -17.26 10.95
N ALA A 256 6.62 -17.80 12.13
CA ALA A 256 6.25 -17.01 13.30
C ALA A 256 7.44 -16.19 13.82
N SER A 257 8.65 -16.77 13.88
CA SER A 257 9.85 -16.07 14.34
C SER A 257 10.31 -14.99 13.34
N LEU A 258 10.17 -15.24 12.04
CA LEU A 258 10.47 -14.27 10.99
C LEU A 258 9.51 -13.08 11.06
N GLU A 259 8.20 -13.35 11.09
CA GLU A 259 7.17 -12.31 11.19
C GLU A 259 7.36 -11.46 12.44
N TRP A 260 7.55 -12.12 13.60
CA TRP A 260 7.81 -11.42 14.86
C TRP A 260 9.03 -10.49 14.76
N THR A 261 10.14 -10.94 14.16
CA THR A 261 11.36 -10.12 14.03
C THR A 261 11.10 -8.89 13.15
N ILE A 262 10.42 -9.06 12.00
CA ILE A 262 10.11 -7.95 11.09
C ILE A 262 9.19 -6.95 11.77
N VAL A 263 8.14 -7.43 12.43
CA VAL A 263 7.19 -6.57 13.15
C VAL A 263 7.88 -5.81 14.29
N ASP A 264 8.76 -6.46 15.03
CA ASP A 264 9.50 -5.82 16.13
C ASP A 264 10.45 -4.72 15.64
N ILE A 265 11.16 -4.94 14.50
CA ILE A 265 11.98 -3.92 13.83
C ILE A 265 11.11 -2.70 13.46
N LEU A 266 9.96 -2.93 12.82
CA LEU A 266 9.05 -1.86 12.41
C LEU A 266 8.52 -1.06 13.61
N MET A 267 8.04 -1.77 14.63
CA MET A 267 7.40 -1.15 15.80
C MET A 267 8.38 -0.43 16.71
N LYS A 268 9.65 -0.87 16.82
CA LYS A 268 10.69 -0.16 17.57
C LYS A 268 10.91 1.25 17.05
N LYS A 269 11.02 1.42 15.73
CA LYS A 269 11.24 2.71 15.08
C LYS A 269 9.99 3.58 15.10
N LEU A 270 8.82 2.99 14.82
CA LEU A 270 7.54 3.69 14.90
C LEU A 270 7.31 4.25 16.32
N ARG A 271 7.55 3.44 17.35
CA ARG A 271 7.42 3.88 18.75
C ARG A 271 8.36 5.04 19.07
N LYS A 272 9.60 5.00 18.55
CA LYS A 272 10.55 6.11 18.71
C LYS A 272 10.00 7.39 18.05
N ALA A 273 9.53 7.31 16.82
CA ALA A 273 8.97 8.45 16.09
C ALA A 273 7.75 9.06 16.82
N VAL A 274 6.81 8.23 17.27
CA VAL A 274 5.64 8.66 18.04
C VAL A 274 6.04 9.35 19.36
N LYS A 275 7.04 8.80 20.07
CA LYS A 275 7.54 9.39 21.32
C LYS A 275 8.18 10.75 21.07
N ASP A 276 9.03 10.86 20.05
CA ASP A 276 9.83 12.06 19.78
C ASP A 276 8.95 13.20 19.19
N THR A 277 7.92 12.87 18.39
CA THR A 277 6.98 13.86 17.83
C THR A 277 5.83 14.21 18.79
N GLY A 278 5.54 13.36 19.78
CA GLY A 278 4.38 13.52 20.67
C GLY A 278 3.02 13.25 20.01
N ILE A 279 2.99 12.89 18.71
CA ILE A 279 1.74 12.61 17.96
C ILE A 279 1.30 11.19 18.25
N LYS A 280 0.10 11.02 18.85
CA LYS A 280 -0.44 9.73 19.27
C LYS A 280 -1.49 9.14 18.31
N HIS A 281 -1.86 9.85 17.25
CA HIS A 281 -2.67 9.33 16.17
C HIS A 281 -1.76 8.59 15.19
N VAL A 282 -1.90 7.27 15.11
CA VAL A 282 -0.95 6.39 14.42
C VAL A 282 -1.69 5.49 13.44
N ALA A 283 -1.37 5.63 12.16
CA ALA A 283 -1.94 4.84 11.07
C ALA A 283 -0.95 3.81 10.55
N VAL A 284 -1.46 2.78 9.88
CA VAL A 284 -0.68 1.84 9.07
C VAL A 284 -1.27 1.80 7.66
N ALA A 285 -0.41 1.73 6.63
CA ALA A 285 -0.83 1.69 5.23
C ALA A 285 0.09 0.78 4.39
N GLY A 286 -0.33 0.47 3.15
CA GLY A 286 0.38 -0.39 2.22
C GLY A 286 0.08 -1.88 2.41
N GLY A 287 0.50 -2.72 1.47
CA GLY A 287 0.13 -4.16 1.41
C GLY A 287 0.47 -4.96 2.66
N VAL A 288 1.61 -4.67 3.32
CA VAL A 288 2.01 -5.36 4.56
C VAL A 288 1.09 -4.99 5.76
N SER A 289 0.30 -3.91 5.67
CA SER A 289 -0.71 -3.58 6.68
C SER A 289 -1.84 -4.62 6.79
N ALA A 290 -1.94 -5.53 5.83
CA ALA A 290 -2.84 -6.70 5.88
C ALA A 290 -2.35 -7.78 6.86
N ASN A 291 -1.04 -7.81 7.20
CA ASN A 291 -0.43 -8.82 8.06
C ASN A 291 -1.02 -8.77 9.48
N ASN A 292 -1.44 -9.94 10.00
CA ASN A 292 -2.11 -10.02 11.31
C ASN A 292 -1.14 -9.78 12.48
N GLY A 293 0.11 -10.23 12.37
CA GLY A 293 1.14 -9.96 13.39
C GLY A 293 1.36 -8.46 13.58
N LEU A 294 1.43 -7.71 12.47
CA LEU A 294 1.57 -6.25 12.51
C LEU A 294 0.32 -5.58 13.10
N ARG A 295 -0.88 -5.99 12.69
CA ARG A 295 -2.15 -5.46 13.25
C ARG A 295 -2.26 -5.70 14.76
N ASN A 296 -1.92 -6.89 15.22
CA ASN A 296 -1.89 -7.24 16.64
C ASN A 296 -0.90 -6.36 17.39
N ALA A 297 0.30 -6.14 16.84
CA ALA A 297 1.31 -5.25 17.43
C ALA A 297 0.81 -3.80 17.55
N PHE A 298 0.06 -3.29 16.55
CA PHE A 298 -0.60 -1.98 16.65
C PHE A 298 -1.59 -1.91 17.81
N HIS A 299 -2.46 -2.92 17.99
CA HIS A 299 -3.39 -2.98 19.11
C HIS A 299 -2.68 -3.06 20.45
N ASP A 300 -1.60 -3.83 20.56
CA ASP A 300 -0.79 -3.94 21.80
C ASP A 300 -0.12 -2.61 22.15
N HIS A 301 0.45 -1.92 21.16
CA HIS A 301 1.06 -0.61 21.35
C HIS A 301 0.04 0.46 21.69
N ALA A 302 -1.16 0.42 21.09
CA ALA A 302 -2.27 1.31 21.42
C ALA A 302 -2.62 1.20 22.92
N ARG A 303 -2.80 -0.03 23.42
CA ARG A 303 -3.08 -0.29 24.84
C ARG A 303 -1.94 0.14 25.75
N ARG A 304 -0.69 -0.15 25.37
CA ARG A 304 0.49 0.09 26.20
C ARG A 304 0.93 1.54 26.26
N TYR A 305 0.79 2.27 25.15
CA TYR A 305 1.35 3.63 25.00
C TYR A 305 0.28 4.71 24.81
N GLY A 306 -1.00 4.35 24.84
CA GLY A 306 -2.10 5.26 24.69
C GLY A 306 -2.20 5.87 23.28
N TRP A 307 -1.94 5.07 22.23
CA TRP A 307 -2.13 5.49 20.86
C TRP A 307 -3.59 5.35 20.43
N THR A 308 -4.05 6.27 19.59
CA THR A 308 -5.25 6.07 18.78
C THR A 308 -4.81 5.55 17.43
N ILE A 309 -5.21 4.32 17.09
CA ILE A 309 -4.72 3.64 15.90
C ILE A 309 -5.75 3.63 14.78
N TYR A 310 -5.23 3.67 13.53
CA TYR A 310 -6.02 3.65 12.31
C TYR A 310 -5.47 2.56 11.41
N ILE A 311 -6.28 1.50 11.21
CA ILE A 311 -5.93 0.33 10.42
C ILE A 311 -6.91 0.28 9.23
N PRO A 312 -6.41 0.23 7.97
CA PRO A 312 -7.30 0.27 6.81
C PRO A 312 -8.10 -1.02 6.68
N LYS A 313 -9.24 -0.95 5.98
CA LYS A 313 -9.95 -2.15 5.52
C LYS A 313 -9.04 -2.95 4.60
N PHE A 314 -9.19 -4.28 4.56
CA PHE A 314 -8.40 -5.15 3.70
C PHE A 314 -8.48 -4.75 2.22
N SER A 315 -9.64 -4.28 1.75
CA SER A 315 -9.84 -3.82 0.38
C SER A 315 -8.99 -2.60 -0.03
N TYR A 316 -8.39 -1.90 0.94
CA TYR A 316 -7.57 -0.71 0.72
C TYR A 316 -6.11 -0.90 1.14
N THR A 317 -5.70 -2.13 1.49
CA THR A 317 -4.30 -2.41 1.85
C THR A 317 -3.42 -2.59 0.63
N THR A 318 -3.92 -3.24 -0.42
CA THR A 318 -3.22 -3.45 -1.68
C THR A 318 -3.48 -2.32 -2.69
N ASP A 319 -2.79 -2.35 -3.83
CA ASP A 319 -2.94 -1.36 -4.89
C ASP A 319 -4.37 -1.29 -5.39
N ASN A 320 -4.93 -0.09 -5.43
CA ASN A 320 -6.29 0.16 -5.86
C ASN A 320 -6.47 1.60 -6.31
N ALA A 321 -7.43 1.86 -7.20
CA ALA A 321 -7.64 3.20 -7.73
C ALA A 321 -8.43 4.13 -6.80
N ALA A 322 -9.12 3.61 -5.79
CA ALA A 322 -9.82 4.45 -4.81
C ALA A 322 -8.85 5.33 -4.03
N MET A 323 -7.66 4.80 -3.67
CA MET A 323 -6.60 5.56 -3.01
C MET A 323 -6.04 6.68 -3.89
N ILE A 324 -6.04 6.50 -5.21
CA ILE A 324 -5.61 7.52 -6.17
C ILE A 324 -6.71 8.57 -6.34
N GLY A 325 -7.96 8.13 -6.42
CA GLY A 325 -9.12 9.01 -6.55
C GLY A 325 -9.31 9.94 -5.35
N VAL A 326 -9.08 9.46 -4.11
CA VAL A 326 -9.23 10.30 -2.91
C VAL A 326 -8.14 11.38 -2.83
N VAL A 327 -6.89 11.08 -3.20
CA VAL A 327 -5.85 12.11 -3.36
C VAL A 327 -6.25 13.11 -4.45
N GLY A 328 -6.74 12.58 -5.58
CA GLY A 328 -7.24 13.40 -6.68
C GLY A 328 -8.33 14.38 -6.24
N TYR A 329 -9.25 13.95 -5.37
CA TYR A 329 -10.29 14.82 -4.83
C TYR A 329 -9.72 15.98 -4.01
N TYR A 330 -8.81 15.72 -3.06
CA TYR A 330 -8.20 16.79 -2.25
C TYR A 330 -7.36 17.73 -3.11
N LYS A 331 -6.56 17.23 -4.05
CA LYS A 331 -5.82 18.06 -5.01
C LYS A 331 -6.74 18.88 -5.92
N TYR A 332 -7.92 18.34 -6.29
CA TYR A 332 -8.91 19.09 -7.06
C TYR A 332 -9.44 20.30 -6.29
N LEU A 333 -9.69 20.15 -4.98
CA LEU A 333 -10.13 21.26 -4.12
C LEU A 333 -9.07 22.37 -4.03
N ASP A 334 -7.79 21.98 -3.96
CA ASP A 334 -6.65 22.90 -3.91
C ASP A 334 -6.24 23.42 -5.32
N LYS A 335 -6.93 22.95 -6.39
CA LYS A 335 -6.64 23.28 -7.79
C LYS A 335 -5.23 22.89 -8.23
N GLU A 336 -4.67 21.84 -7.63
CA GLU A 336 -3.40 21.25 -7.99
C GLU A 336 -3.55 20.33 -9.22
N PHE A 337 -3.47 20.93 -10.41
CA PHE A 337 -3.56 20.22 -11.68
C PHE A 337 -2.17 20.06 -12.31
N CYS A 338 -1.95 18.99 -13.04
CA CYS A 338 -0.69 18.78 -13.74
C CYS A 338 -0.80 19.06 -15.25
N SER A 339 0.35 19.37 -15.85
CA SER A 339 0.45 19.49 -17.31
C SER A 339 0.30 18.12 -17.98
N ILE A 340 -0.21 18.12 -19.22
CA ILE A 340 -0.25 16.93 -20.08
C ILE A 340 1.16 16.40 -20.38
N ASP A 341 2.19 17.22 -20.29
CA ASP A 341 3.58 16.85 -20.52
C ASP A 341 4.24 16.21 -19.28
N ALA A 342 3.56 16.17 -18.13
CA ALA A 342 4.10 15.60 -16.90
C ALA A 342 4.58 14.14 -17.12
N PRO A 343 5.89 13.80 -16.97
CA PRO A 343 6.39 12.45 -17.21
C PRO A 343 6.06 11.51 -16.04
N ALA A 344 5.93 10.21 -16.32
CA ALA A 344 5.99 9.18 -15.28
C ALA A 344 7.41 9.08 -14.68
N PHE A 345 7.53 8.55 -13.45
CA PHE A 345 8.82 8.29 -12.82
C PHE A 345 8.79 7.03 -11.95
N SER A 346 9.82 6.18 -12.10
CA SER A 346 9.92 4.90 -11.40
C SER A 346 10.31 5.05 -9.92
N LYS A 347 10.97 6.14 -9.56
CA LYS A 347 11.41 6.43 -8.18
C LYS A 347 11.05 7.86 -7.81
N VAL A 348 10.40 8.03 -6.66
CA VAL A 348 10.03 9.32 -6.10
C VAL A 348 9.98 9.21 -4.59
N THR A 349 10.47 10.25 -3.93
CA THR A 349 10.20 10.51 -2.52
C THR A 349 8.97 11.41 -2.38
N PHE A 350 8.33 11.40 -1.23
CA PHE A 350 7.38 12.46 -0.87
C PHE A 350 8.08 13.82 -1.01
N LYS A 351 7.41 14.75 -1.63
CA LYS A 351 7.76 16.17 -1.56
C LYS A 351 6.70 16.87 -0.76
#